data_f694fcba4be08c80602a30764ef21be0
#
_entry.id   f694fcba4be08c80602a30764ef21be0
#
_cell.length_a   1.000
_cell.length_b   1.000
_cell.length_c   1.000
_cell.angle_alpha   90.00
_cell.angle_beta   90.00
_cell.angle_gamma   90.00
#
_symmetry.space_group_name_H-M   'P 1'
#
loop_
_entity.id
_entity.type
_entity.pdbx_description
1 polymer ?
#
loop_
_entity_poly.entity_id
_entity_poly.type
_entity_poly.pdbx_seq_one_letter_code
_entity_poly.pdbx_strand_id
1 'polypeptide(L)'
;MGKLLRADLSTGNLRAQNLPEEPVLRRLWGGQSLAEYILLHELALGIEPYDPKNVIVGMTGPITGTGFTPGGTKMTFVYLSPATRYTLGRGATSGFLGTSLKNAGYDGLVITGAAQRPTYLYIAEDRVELRDARHLWGKGARETEDILRAEVNHKDARIGCIGPAGENLVRAAMLVNDYNHNAAHGLGAVMGSKRLKAIVTWGTRRPRVFDKAALIEAGGRWQVALNPRVYTVAKRKKSVGHGEEWGAITKYNWRSTVITDENRGFDQNRVILRPCFQCPRLCPWDVEIGEGPHRGKVGHFNAGSEWMDTFYNLGFKGNDVLYLSERINDLGIECSHFACGAGLAFEAWEKGLLKADRTDGLALEWGSLEAAEKLLERCARRQGWLGNLLADGPKELAQALGGEALQWVVHTKGGTPAQHEWRPLLSQMLRELVASGGMKPQGAGGKEPPPDLSYREKWGPLDPQRPEGWARSHLLTEKYRQACGLMGGCWFALNDKKPDGLKSMIDSLNATTGWDVTLDEALDVGHRSIIL
;
A
#
# COMPACT_ATOMS: atom_id res chain seq x y z
N MET A 1 -11.50 1.15 -23.96
CA MET A 1 -10.23 1.06 -23.25
C MET A 1 -9.34 0.18 -24.08
N GLY A 2 -8.30 -0.40 -23.57
CA GLY A 2 -7.30 -1.11 -24.38
C GLY A 2 -6.06 -0.25 -24.68
N LYS A 3 -5.82 0.79 -23.85
CA LYS A 3 -4.72 1.74 -24.06
C LYS A 3 -3.89 1.95 -22.81
N LEU A 4 -2.59 2.10 -23.00
CA LEU A 4 -1.62 2.64 -22.04
C LEU A 4 -1.33 4.10 -22.36
N LEU A 5 -1.10 4.91 -21.35
CA LEU A 5 -0.46 6.21 -21.53
C LEU A 5 1.05 6.06 -21.28
N ARG A 6 1.84 6.46 -22.26
CA ARG A 6 3.29 6.60 -22.12
C ARG A 6 3.66 8.05 -21.88
N ALA A 7 4.43 8.30 -20.85
CA ALA A 7 4.92 9.62 -20.48
C ALA A 7 6.44 9.58 -20.29
N ASP A 8 7.16 10.21 -21.19
CA ASP A 8 8.59 10.48 -21.05
C ASP A 8 8.79 11.88 -20.44
N LEU A 9 9.19 11.90 -19.18
CA LEU A 9 9.34 13.14 -18.42
C LEU A 9 10.57 13.97 -18.86
N SER A 10 11.55 13.34 -19.51
CA SER A 10 12.75 14.05 -20.00
C SER A 10 12.47 14.86 -21.26
N THR A 11 11.69 14.30 -22.15
CA THR A 11 11.37 14.91 -23.47
C THR A 11 10.02 15.61 -23.49
N GLY A 12 9.15 15.31 -22.52
CA GLY A 12 7.76 15.77 -22.51
C GLY A 12 6.86 15.02 -23.49
N ASN A 13 7.32 13.91 -24.08
CA ASN A 13 6.53 13.14 -25.04
C ASN A 13 5.44 12.32 -24.31
N LEU A 14 4.20 12.59 -24.68
CA LEU A 14 3.00 11.97 -24.14
C LEU A 14 2.24 11.28 -25.27
N ARG A 15 2.11 9.96 -25.21
CA ARG A 15 1.43 9.20 -26.28
C ARG A 15 0.62 8.04 -25.76
N ALA A 16 -0.48 7.75 -26.44
CA ALA A 16 -1.25 6.54 -26.22
C ALA A 16 -0.60 5.36 -26.96
N GLN A 17 -0.66 4.18 -26.34
CA GLN A 17 -0.25 2.91 -26.92
C GLN A 17 -1.33 1.87 -26.67
N ASN A 18 -1.59 0.97 -27.60
CA ASN A 18 -2.49 -0.15 -27.36
C ASN A 18 -1.90 -1.11 -26.33
N LEU A 19 -2.78 -1.78 -25.57
CA LEU A 19 -2.40 -2.93 -24.76
C LEU A 19 -1.83 -4.05 -25.64
N PRO A 20 -1.07 -5.00 -25.07
CA PRO A 20 -0.70 -6.24 -25.76
C PRO A 20 -1.90 -6.98 -26.34
N GLU A 21 -1.65 -7.89 -27.26
CA GLU A 21 -2.67 -8.74 -27.86
C GLU A 21 -3.38 -9.63 -26.82
N GLU A 22 -4.61 -10.04 -27.15
CA GLU A 22 -5.47 -10.81 -26.23
C GLU A 22 -4.82 -12.07 -25.64
N PRO A 23 -4.03 -12.89 -26.36
CA PRO A 23 -3.36 -14.05 -25.76
C PRO A 23 -2.44 -13.67 -24.59
N VAL A 24 -1.76 -12.54 -24.66
CA VAL A 24 -0.93 -12.00 -23.57
C VAL A 24 -1.82 -11.51 -22.42
N LEU A 25 -2.91 -10.79 -22.74
CA LEU A 25 -3.84 -10.29 -21.74
C LEU A 25 -4.54 -11.44 -21.01
N ARG A 26 -4.98 -12.50 -21.72
CA ARG A 26 -5.59 -13.67 -21.09
C ARG A 26 -4.61 -14.42 -20.18
N ARG A 27 -3.32 -14.41 -20.52
CA ARG A 27 -2.28 -15.06 -19.72
C ARG A 27 -1.89 -14.28 -18.46
N LEU A 28 -2.02 -12.93 -18.46
CA LEU A 28 -1.54 -12.04 -17.41
C LEU A 28 -2.65 -11.23 -16.74
N TRP A 29 -3.82 -11.11 -17.37
CA TRP A 29 -4.99 -10.31 -17.02
C TRP A 29 -4.72 -8.81 -16.95
N GLY A 30 -4.01 -8.34 -15.93
CA GLY A 30 -3.75 -6.93 -15.65
C GLY A 30 -2.93 -6.76 -14.37
N GLY A 31 -3.10 -5.62 -13.71
CA GLY A 31 -2.46 -5.35 -12.43
C GLY A 31 -0.96 -5.63 -12.44
N GLN A 32 -0.49 -6.36 -11.43
CA GLN A 32 0.93 -6.64 -11.23
C GLN A 32 1.57 -7.41 -12.39
N SER A 33 1.00 -8.52 -12.84
CA SER A 33 1.63 -9.37 -13.87
C SER A 33 1.83 -8.65 -15.20
N LEU A 34 0.83 -7.88 -15.64
CA LEU A 34 0.98 -7.13 -16.87
C LEU A 34 1.95 -5.97 -16.70
N ALA A 35 1.99 -5.35 -15.52
CA ALA A 35 2.99 -4.33 -15.22
C ALA A 35 4.41 -4.91 -15.19
N GLU A 36 4.61 -6.07 -14.57
CA GLU A 36 5.89 -6.77 -14.54
C GLU A 36 6.33 -7.20 -15.95
N TYR A 37 5.41 -7.74 -16.74
CA TYR A 37 5.69 -8.10 -18.14
C TYR A 37 6.21 -6.89 -18.94
N ILE A 38 5.54 -5.75 -18.85
CA ILE A 38 5.97 -4.53 -19.54
C ILE A 38 7.33 -4.06 -19.00
N LEU A 39 7.49 -4.03 -17.68
CA LEU A 39 8.74 -3.58 -17.05
C LEU A 39 9.93 -4.45 -17.45
N LEU A 40 9.79 -5.78 -17.45
CA LEU A 40 10.87 -6.71 -17.79
C LEU A 40 11.35 -6.57 -19.25
N HIS A 41 10.47 -6.09 -20.14
CA HIS A 41 10.85 -5.84 -21.54
C HIS A 41 11.49 -4.45 -21.75
N GLU A 42 11.39 -3.54 -20.79
CA GLU A 42 11.80 -2.15 -20.95
C GLU A 42 12.87 -1.70 -19.96
N LEU A 43 13.02 -2.40 -18.84
CA LEU A 43 13.99 -2.05 -17.81
C LEU A 43 15.41 -2.38 -18.28
N ALA A 44 16.26 -1.36 -18.34
CA ALA A 44 17.67 -1.58 -18.63
C ALA A 44 18.36 -2.33 -17.49
N LEU A 45 19.23 -3.27 -17.81
CA LEU A 45 19.99 -4.02 -16.81
C LEU A 45 21.06 -3.15 -16.15
N GLY A 46 21.31 -3.38 -14.86
CA GLY A 46 22.39 -2.75 -14.12
C GLY A 46 22.18 -1.28 -13.77
N ILE A 47 20.94 -0.77 -13.86
CA ILE A 47 20.63 0.60 -13.44
C ILE A 47 20.30 0.67 -11.94
N GLU A 48 20.46 1.85 -11.38
CA GLU A 48 20.09 2.16 -10.00
C GLU A 48 18.61 2.58 -9.91
N PRO A 49 17.94 2.40 -8.74
CA PRO A 49 16.54 2.76 -8.55
C PRO A 49 16.20 4.21 -8.87
N TYR A 50 17.15 5.13 -8.69
CA TYR A 50 16.97 6.57 -8.95
C TYR A 50 17.44 7.02 -10.35
N ASP A 51 17.91 6.09 -11.17
CA ASP A 51 18.28 6.39 -12.56
C ASP A 51 17.03 6.87 -13.33
N PRO A 52 17.13 7.94 -14.15
CA PRO A 52 16.05 8.36 -15.04
C PRO A 52 15.53 7.24 -15.97
N LYS A 53 16.36 6.26 -16.30
CA LYS A 53 15.97 5.07 -17.08
C LYS A 53 15.12 4.06 -16.30
N ASN A 54 15.00 4.18 -14.98
CA ASN A 54 14.06 3.36 -14.23
C ASN A 54 12.64 3.64 -14.74
N VAL A 55 11.88 2.61 -14.99
CA VAL A 55 10.52 2.69 -15.54
C VAL A 55 9.52 2.48 -14.42
N ILE A 56 8.50 3.34 -14.35
CA ILE A 56 7.33 3.09 -13.48
C ILE A 56 6.20 2.60 -14.39
N VAL A 57 5.70 1.40 -14.14
CA VAL A 57 4.52 0.86 -14.83
C VAL A 57 3.37 0.78 -13.83
N GLY A 58 2.32 1.56 -14.05
CA GLY A 58 1.09 1.52 -13.25
C GLY A 58 -0.03 0.86 -14.05
N MET A 59 -0.61 -0.23 -13.54
CA MET A 59 -1.65 -0.99 -14.24
C MET A 59 -2.89 -1.19 -13.38
N THR A 60 -4.05 -1.04 -14.02
CA THR A 60 -5.35 -1.48 -13.48
C THR A 60 -5.64 -2.91 -13.93
N GLY A 61 -6.70 -3.50 -13.39
CA GLY A 61 -7.17 -4.80 -13.86
C GLY A 61 -8.48 -4.70 -14.67
N PRO A 62 -8.92 -5.81 -15.29
CA PRO A 62 -10.15 -5.85 -16.11
C PRO A 62 -11.39 -5.31 -15.40
N ILE A 63 -11.62 -5.69 -14.13
CA ILE A 63 -12.81 -5.27 -13.38
C ILE A 63 -12.71 -3.89 -12.75
N THR A 64 -11.54 -3.22 -12.79
CA THR A 64 -11.38 -1.89 -12.19
C THR A 64 -12.36 -0.90 -12.82
N GLY A 65 -13.15 -0.25 -11.96
CA GLY A 65 -14.09 0.80 -12.40
C GLY A 65 -15.36 0.32 -13.08
N THR A 66 -15.65 -0.98 -13.16
CA THR A 66 -16.88 -1.52 -13.78
C THR A 66 -18.14 -1.18 -12.98
N GLY A 67 -18.01 -0.93 -11.67
CA GLY A 67 -19.10 -0.41 -10.84
C GLY A 67 -19.89 -1.45 -10.05
N PHE A 68 -19.82 -2.72 -10.37
CA PHE A 68 -20.60 -3.77 -9.70
C PHE A 68 -19.74 -4.75 -8.90
N THR A 69 -18.43 -4.60 -8.96
CA THR A 69 -17.47 -5.51 -8.30
C THR A 69 -16.96 -4.89 -7.01
N PRO A 70 -17.28 -5.46 -5.83
CA PRO A 70 -16.77 -4.97 -4.56
C PRO A 70 -15.24 -4.91 -4.56
N GLY A 71 -14.69 -3.72 -4.28
CA GLY A 71 -13.24 -3.54 -4.27
C GLY A 71 -12.54 -3.63 -5.64
N GLY A 72 -13.29 -3.58 -6.75
CA GLY A 72 -12.74 -3.46 -8.12
C GLY A 72 -12.13 -2.08 -8.38
N THR A 73 -11.08 -1.73 -7.66
CA THR A 73 -10.51 -0.37 -7.62
C THR A 73 -8.99 -0.35 -7.65
N LYS A 74 -8.35 -1.52 -7.58
CA LYS A 74 -6.88 -1.59 -7.48
C LYS A 74 -6.18 -1.11 -8.73
N MET A 75 -5.11 -0.36 -8.49
CA MET A 75 -4.06 -0.03 -9.43
C MET A 75 -2.72 -0.41 -8.81
N THR A 76 -1.91 -1.16 -9.53
CA THR A 76 -0.60 -1.62 -9.06
C THR A 76 0.50 -0.95 -9.86
N PHE A 77 1.48 -0.41 -9.16
CA PHE A 77 2.70 0.15 -9.74
C PHE A 77 3.85 -0.83 -9.55
N VAL A 78 4.64 -1.05 -10.61
CA VAL A 78 5.85 -1.87 -10.58
C VAL A 78 7.03 -1.05 -11.13
N TYR A 79 8.18 -1.16 -10.48
CA TYR A 79 9.38 -0.37 -10.75
C TYR A 79 10.59 -1.02 -10.07
N LEU A 80 11.82 -0.62 -10.42
CA LEU A 80 12.99 -0.99 -9.62
C LEU A 80 13.00 -0.16 -8.32
N SER A 81 12.95 -0.81 -7.17
CA SER A 81 12.69 -0.14 -5.89
C SER A 81 13.94 0.09 -5.05
N PRO A 82 14.11 1.29 -4.47
CA PRO A 82 15.16 1.53 -3.49
C PRO A 82 14.87 0.85 -2.13
N ALA A 83 13.60 0.62 -1.80
CA ALA A 83 13.21 -0.01 -0.53
C ALA A 83 13.47 -1.52 -0.51
N THR A 84 13.36 -2.19 -1.66
CA THR A 84 13.60 -3.64 -1.80
C THR A 84 15.02 -3.98 -2.24
N ARG A 85 15.91 -3.01 -2.25
CA ARG A 85 17.33 -3.17 -2.55
C ARG A 85 17.59 -3.83 -3.89
N TYR A 86 17.14 -3.13 -4.95
CA TYR A 86 17.38 -3.51 -6.35
C TYR A 86 16.54 -4.70 -6.86
N THR A 87 15.47 -5.05 -6.17
CA THR A 87 14.42 -5.91 -6.72
C THR A 87 13.22 -5.08 -7.17
N LEU A 88 12.26 -5.72 -7.82
CA LEU A 88 11.04 -5.04 -8.24
C LEU A 88 10.22 -4.60 -7.02
N GLY A 89 9.89 -3.32 -6.97
CA GLY A 89 8.91 -2.78 -6.04
C GLY A 89 7.50 -2.95 -6.60
N ARG A 90 6.56 -3.23 -5.72
CA ARG A 90 5.14 -3.43 -6.05
C ARG A 90 4.29 -2.59 -5.11
N GLY A 91 3.90 -1.41 -5.54
CA GLY A 91 3.00 -0.53 -4.78
C GLY A 91 1.57 -0.64 -5.30
N ALA A 92 0.62 -1.13 -4.51
CA ALA A 92 -0.78 -1.23 -4.93
C ALA A 92 -1.64 -0.22 -4.15
N THR A 93 -2.32 0.66 -4.87
CA THR A 93 -3.28 1.60 -4.29
C THR A 93 -4.73 1.23 -4.59
N SER A 94 -5.64 1.81 -3.84
CA SER A 94 -7.10 1.67 -3.98
C SER A 94 -7.74 3.05 -4.18
N GLY A 95 -8.91 3.30 -3.60
CA GLY A 95 -9.59 4.57 -3.73
C GLY A 95 -10.25 4.73 -5.10
N PHE A 96 -9.97 5.83 -5.76
CA PHE A 96 -10.57 6.19 -7.04
C PHE A 96 -9.56 6.37 -8.17
N LEU A 97 -8.25 6.43 -7.89
CA LEU A 97 -7.23 6.78 -8.87
C LEU A 97 -7.25 5.86 -10.11
N GLY A 98 -7.25 4.53 -9.91
CA GLY A 98 -7.30 3.56 -11.01
C GLY A 98 -8.60 3.62 -11.80
N THR A 99 -9.73 3.80 -11.11
CA THR A 99 -11.04 3.98 -11.76
C THR A 99 -11.07 5.26 -12.60
N SER A 100 -10.55 6.35 -12.06
CA SER A 100 -10.51 7.64 -12.73
C SER A 100 -9.60 7.61 -13.96
N LEU A 101 -8.46 6.91 -13.89
CA LEU A 101 -7.60 6.68 -15.04
C LEU A 101 -8.32 5.92 -16.16
N LYS A 102 -9.08 4.86 -15.81
CA LYS A 102 -9.92 4.16 -16.79
C LYS A 102 -10.98 5.07 -17.38
N ASN A 103 -11.63 5.89 -16.58
CA ASN A 103 -12.60 6.86 -17.05
C ASN A 103 -11.98 7.92 -17.98
N ALA A 104 -10.69 8.23 -17.80
CA ALA A 104 -9.92 9.06 -18.74
C ALA A 104 -9.53 8.31 -20.03
N GLY A 105 -9.75 6.99 -20.11
CA GLY A 105 -9.54 6.18 -21.33
C GLY A 105 -8.27 5.33 -21.35
N TYR A 106 -7.58 5.19 -20.21
CA TYR A 106 -6.34 4.43 -20.11
C TYR A 106 -6.44 3.31 -19.07
N ASP A 107 -5.92 2.13 -19.43
CA ASP A 107 -5.86 0.98 -18.53
C ASP A 107 -4.58 0.98 -17.66
N GLY A 108 -3.59 1.76 -18.05
CA GLY A 108 -2.34 1.88 -17.32
C GLY A 108 -1.46 3.03 -17.79
N LEU A 109 -0.36 3.21 -17.07
CA LEU A 109 0.67 4.25 -17.28
C LEU A 109 2.03 3.61 -17.39
N VAL A 110 2.87 4.14 -18.30
CA VAL A 110 4.31 3.83 -18.37
C VAL A 110 5.05 5.16 -18.31
N ILE A 111 5.80 5.39 -17.24
CA ILE A 111 6.50 6.65 -16.98
C ILE A 111 8.01 6.40 -17.03
N THR A 112 8.69 7.13 -17.89
CA THR A 112 10.15 7.07 -18.12
C THR A 112 10.76 8.46 -17.99
N GLY A 113 12.09 8.51 -17.95
CA GLY A 113 12.81 9.77 -17.87
C GLY A 113 12.69 10.46 -16.51
N ALA A 114 13.18 11.69 -16.44
CA ALA A 114 13.06 12.58 -15.30
C ALA A 114 12.85 14.02 -15.79
N ALA A 115 11.92 14.75 -15.16
CA ALA A 115 11.65 16.13 -15.49
C ALA A 115 12.80 17.05 -15.05
N GLN A 116 13.01 18.17 -15.76
CA GLN A 116 14.03 19.15 -15.35
C GLN A 116 13.66 19.94 -14.11
N ARG A 117 12.35 20.04 -13.81
CA ARG A 117 11.76 20.75 -12.67
C ARG A 117 10.59 19.98 -12.09
N PRO A 118 10.19 20.23 -10.85
CA PRO A 118 8.99 19.63 -10.27
C PRO A 118 7.78 19.75 -11.20
N THR A 119 7.15 18.63 -11.47
CA THR A 119 6.10 18.50 -12.49
C THR A 119 5.00 17.56 -11.98
N TYR A 120 3.77 17.75 -12.41
CA TYR A 120 2.71 16.76 -12.26
C TYR A 120 2.13 16.33 -13.61
N LEU A 121 1.70 15.08 -13.70
CA LEU A 121 1.07 14.51 -14.88
C LEU A 121 -0.45 14.69 -14.77
N TYR A 122 -1.02 15.50 -15.67
CA TYR A 122 -2.46 15.74 -15.77
C TYR A 122 -3.06 14.91 -16.89
N ILE A 123 -4.10 14.11 -16.59
CA ILE A 123 -4.74 13.16 -17.51
C ILE A 123 -6.27 13.38 -17.44
N ALA A 124 -6.80 14.00 -18.46
CA ALA A 124 -8.23 14.32 -18.54
C ALA A 124 -8.77 13.96 -19.91
N GLU A 125 -9.37 12.79 -20.05
CA GLU A 125 -9.90 12.29 -21.31
C GLU A 125 -8.89 12.37 -22.47
N ASP A 126 -9.08 13.32 -23.39
CA ASP A 126 -8.21 13.49 -24.55
C ASP A 126 -7.08 14.50 -24.30
N ARG A 127 -7.01 15.08 -23.11
CA ARG A 127 -6.01 16.06 -22.71
C ARG A 127 -5.01 15.46 -21.73
N VAL A 128 -3.78 15.31 -22.15
CA VAL A 128 -2.68 14.83 -21.31
C VAL A 128 -1.56 15.86 -21.34
N GLU A 129 -1.10 16.29 -20.16
CA GLU A 129 -0.13 17.37 -20.02
C GLU A 129 0.84 17.12 -18.87
N LEU A 130 2.07 17.61 -19.01
CA LEU A 130 3.00 17.83 -17.89
C LEU A 130 2.87 19.28 -17.45
N ARG A 131 2.51 19.49 -16.19
CA ARG A 131 2.29 20.80 -15.60
C ARG A 131 3.30 21.10 -14.50
N ASP A 132 3.59 22.39 -14.29
CA ASP A 132 4.52 22.85 -13.26
C ASP A 132 3.99 22.53 -11.86
N ALA A 133 4.84 21.94 -11.02
CA ALA A 133 4.54 21.57 -9.63
C ALA A 133 5.49 22.23 -8.62
N ARG A 134 6.24 23.28 -8.99
CA ARG A 134 7.19 23.95 -8.08
C ARG A 134 6.49 24.50 -6.83
N HIS A 135 5.27 25.01 -6.97
CA HIS A 135 4.45 25.54 -5.86
C HIS A 135 3.95 24.45 -4.90
N LEU A 136 4.03 23.17 -5.30
CA LEU A 136 3.63 22.01 -4.52
C LEU A 136 4.81 21.31 -3.83
N TRP A 137 6.04 21.62 -4.27
CA TRP A 137 7.24 20.96 -3.75
C TRP A 137 7.49 21.38 -2.30
N GLY A 138 7.77 20.41 -1.43
CA GLY A 138 7.92 20.61 0.02
C GLY A 138 6.62 20.48 0.82
N LYS A 139 5.46 20.40 0.14
CA LYS A 139 4.15 20.27 0.79
C LYS A 139 3.79 18.81 1.07
N GLY A 140 3.05 18.60 2.16
CA GLY A 140 2.48 17.30 2.51
C GLY A 140 1.51 16.79 1.44
N ALA A 141 1.17 15.52 1.54
CA ALA A 141 0.26 14.89 0.56
C ALA A 141 -1.15 15.49 0.62
N ARG A 142 -1.67 15.72 1.82
CA ARG A 142 -3.02 16.31 2.02
C ARG A 142 -3.11 17.72 1.45
N GLU A 143 -2.18 18.60 1.79
CA GLU A 143 -2.14 19.97 1.26
C GLU A 143 -1.97 19.96 -0.27
N THR A 144 -1.14 19.05 -0.81
CA THR A 144 -0.95 18.88 -2.25
C THR A 144 -2.25 18.48 -2.95
N GLU A 145 -3.00 17.52 -2.38
CA GLU A 145 -4.30 17.12 -2.94
C GLU A 145 -5.32 18.27 -2.91
N ASP A 146 -5.39 19.03 -1.82
CA ASP A 146 -6.32 20.16 -1.68
C ASP A 146 -6.01 21.26 -2.71
N ILE A 147 -4.75 21.63 -2.88
CA ILE A 147 -4.32 22.62 -3.87
C ILE A 147 -4.67 22.16 -5.29
N LEU A 148 -4.31 20.91 -5.63
CA LEU A 148 -4.56 20.38 -6.98
C LEU A 148 -6.05 20.22 -7.28
N ARG A 149 -6.89 19.87 -6.29
CA ARG A 149 -8.36 19.85 -6.45
C ARG A 149 -8.90 21.23 -6.77
N ALA A 150 -8.43 22.26 -6.07
CA ALA A 150 -8.81 23.64 -6.31
C ALA A 150 -8.29 24.14 -7.69
N GLU A 151 -7.04 23.86 -8.03
CA GLU A 151 -6.41 24.28 -9.29
C GLU A 151 -7.08 23.66 -10.52
N VAL A 152 -7.37 22.35 -10.46
CA VAL A 152 -8.03 21.63 -11.55
C VAL A 152 -9.50 22.00 -11.65
N ASN A 153 -10.10 22.44 -10.55
CA ASN A 153 -11.50 22.86 -10.44
C ASN A 153 -12.50 21.83 -11.02
N HIS A 154 -12.25 20.54 -10.75
CA HIS A 154 -13.12 19.47 -11.21
C HIS A 154 -13.40 18.49 -10.06
N LYS A 155 -14.66 18.32 -9.68
CA LYS A 155 -15.09 17.52 -8.51
C LYS A 155 -14.72 16.05 -8.59
N ASP A 156 -14.60 15.50 -9.79
CA ASP A 156 -14.27 14.09 -10.02
C ASP A 156 -12.75 13.88 -10.27
N ALA A 157 -11.94 14.93 -10.18
CA ALA A 157 -10.50 14.80 -10.28
C ALA A 157 -9.95 13.97 -9.10
N ARG A 158 -9.06 13.04 -9.41
CA ARG A 158 -8.38 12.18 -8.45
C ARG A 158 -6.89 12.43 -8.51
N ILE A 159 -6.30 12.55 -7.36
CA ILE A 159 -4.90 12.92 -7.21
C ILE A 159 -4.16 11.79 -6.49
N GLY A 160 -3.06 11.33 -7.09
CA GLY A 160 -2.05 10.56 -6.39
C GLY A 160 -0.77 11.37 -6.33
N CYS A 161 -0.23 11.64 -5.14
CA CYS A 161 0.93 12.53 -4.98
C CYS A 161 1.95 11.97 -3.99
N ILE A 162 3.16 12.55 -4.00
CA ILE A 162 4.20 12.27 -3.02
C ILE A 162 4.29 13.42 -2.01
N GLY A 163 4.57 13.05 -0.75
CA GLY A 163 4.95 13.99 0.31
C GLY A 163 6.44 14.32 0.29
N PRO A 164 6.90 15.11 1.29
CA PRO A 164 8.32 15.45 1.45
C PRO A 164 9.27 14.26 1.47
N ALA A 165 8.84 13.11 1.99
CA ALA A 165 9.65 11.90 2.00
C ALA A 165 10.02 11.42 0.58
N GLY A 166 9.06 11.45 -0.35
CA GLY A 166 9.32 11.11 -1.74
C GLY A 166 10.28 12.10 -2.40
N GLU A 167 10.07 13.39 -2.19
CA GLU A 167 10.90 14.46 -2.73
C GLU A 167 12.37 14.38 -2.27
N ASN A 168 12.58 13.93 -1.03
CA ASN A 168 13.90 13.76 -0.42
C ASN A 168 14.42 12.31 -0.50
N LEU A 169 13.82 11.47 -1.34
CA LEU A 169 14.29 10.11 -1.63
C LEU A 169 14.41 9.22 -0.39
N VAL A 170 13.48 9.35 0.55
CA VAL A 170 13.34 8.37 1.64
C VAL A 170 13.04 7.02 1.00
N ARG A 171 13.85 6.00 1.25
CA ARG A 171 13.83 4.74 0.47
C ARG A 171 12.47 4.07 0.37
N ALA A 172 11.68 4.12 1.43
CA ALA A 172 10.34 3.53 1.48
C ALA A 172 9.21 4.58 1.36
N ALA A 173 9.48 5.73 0.73
CA ALA A 173 8.45 6.74 0.51
C ALA A 173 7.31 6.22 -0.37
N MET A 174 6.12 6.75 -0.13
CA MET A 174 4.86 6.30 -0.75
C MET A 174 4.29 7.33 -1.72
N LEU A 175 3.43 6.84 -2.62
CA LEU A 175 2.38 7.63 -3.25
C LEU A 175 1.14 7.56 -2.36
N VAL A 176 0.52 8.71 -2.08
CA VAL A 176 -0.75 8.85 -1.35
C VAL A 176 -1.81 9.33 -2.32
N ASN A 177 -3.01 8.76 -2.29
CA ASN A 177 -4.14 9.25 -3.08
C ASN A 177 -5.45 9.23 -2.27
N ASP A 178 -6.39 10.10 -2.66
CA ASP A 178 -7.68 10.26 -1.98
C ASP A 178 -7.50 10.36 -0.45
N TYR A 179 -6.47 11.08 -0.01
CA TYR A 179 -6.01 11.33 1.38
C TYR A 179 -5.56 10.10 2.18
N ASN A 180 -6.00 8.91 1.83
CA ASN A 180 -5.94 7.75 2.73
C ASN A 180 -5.70 6.42 2.02
N HIS A 181 -5.28 6.45 0.75
CA HIS A 181 -4.93 5.24 0.00
C HIS A 181 -3.50 5.35 -0.50
N ASN A 182 -2.69 4.34 -0.23
CA ASN A 182 -1.25 4.43 -0.42
C ASN A 182 -0.72 3.33 -1.32
N ALA A 183 0.28 3.66 -2.13
CA ALA A 183 1.15 2.72 -2.80
C ALA A 183 2.56 2.85 -2.23
N ALA A 184 2.99 1.83 -1.49
CA ALA A 184 4.22 1.82 -0.70
C ALA A 184 5.44 1.29 -1.46
N HIS A 185 6.43 0.80 -0.74
CA HIS A 185 7.66 0.12 -1.21
C HIS A 185 8.59 0.99 -2.06
N GLY A 186 8.63 2.30 -1.79
CA GLY A 186 9.59 3.22 -2.41
C GLY A 186 9.09 3.87 -3.71
N LEU A 187 7.81 3.69 -4.10
CA LEU A 187 7.24 4.37 -5.26
C LEU A 187 7.42 5.89 -5.18
N GLY A 188 7.15 6.46 -4.00
CA GLY A 188 7.30 7.89 -3.77
C GLY A 188 8.72 8.39 -4.01
N ALA A 189 9.73 7.63 -3.61
CA ALA A 189 11.13 7.98 -3.84
C ALA A 189 11.51 7.91 -5.34
N VAL A 190 11.03 6.90 -6.07
CA VAL A 190 11.23 6.81 -7.52
C VAL A 190 10.51 7.94 -8.25
N MET A 191 9.30 8.33 -7.84
CA MET A 191 8.63 9.53 -8.36
C MET A 191 9.41 10.80 -8.06
N GLY A 192 9.93 10.93 -6.83
CA GLY A 192 10.77 12.06 -6.42
C GLY A 192 12.05 12.20 -7.24
N SER A 193 12.77 11.10 -7.51
CA SER A 193 13.96 11.09 -8.36
C SER A 193 13.66 11.56 -9.79
N LYS A 194 12.43 11.34 -10.26
CA LYS A 194 11.93 11.81 -11.55
C LYS A 194 11.34 13.24 -11.50
N ARG A 195 11.34 13.88 -10.33
CA ARG A 195 10.66 15.16 -10.06
C ARG A 195 9.18 15.15 -10.44
N LEU A 196 8.53 13.99 -10.31
CA LEU A 196 7.10 13.82 -10.51
C LEU A 196 6.36 13.94 -9.18
N LYS A 197 5.78 15.11 -8.92
CA LYS A 197 5.06 15.41 -7.67
C LYS A 197 3.73 14.68 -7.56
N ALA A 198 2.98 14.62 -8.67
CA ALA A 198 1.64 14.06 -8.65
C ALA A 198 1.20 13.51 -10.01
N ILE A 199 0.17 12.65 -9.97
CA ILE A 199 -0.61 12.15 -11.09
C ILE A 199 -2.06 12.58 -10.82
N VAL A 200 -2.63 13.40 -11.69
CA VAL A 200 -4.02 13.88 -11.61
C VAL A 200 -4.81 13.26 -12.73
N THR A 201 -5.95 12.64 -12.39
CA THR A 201 -6.78 11.94 -13.39
C THR A 201 -8.24 12.33 -13.24
N TRP A 202 -8.97 12.51 -14.33
CA TRP A 202 -10.42 12.50 -14.37
C TRP A 202 -10.95 12.14 -15.75
N GLY A 203 -12.18 11.65 -15.82
CA GLY A 203 -12.83 11.31 -17.07
C GLY A 203 -14.26 10.84 -16.86
N THR A 204 -15.04 10.84 -17.94
CA THR A 204 -16.46 10.47 -17.95
C THR A 204 -16.73 9.12 -18.59
N ARG A 205 -15.73 8.55 -19.27
CA ARG A 205 -15.86 7.24 -19.93
C ARG A 205 -16.15 6.15 -18.90
N ARG A 206 -16.78 5.08 -19.38
CA ARG A 206 -17.04 3.89 -18.53
C ARG A 206 -16.34 2.68 -19.15
N PRO A 207 -15.80 1.75 -18.32
CA PRO A 207 -15.32 0.47 -18.80
C PRO A 207 -16.40 -0.25 -19.60
N ARG A 208 -16.03 -0.81 -20.75
CA ARG A 208 -16.92 -1.71 -21.48
C ARG A 208 -17.01 -3.02 -20.71
N VAL A 209 -18.20 -3.57 -20.63
CA VAL A 209 -18.50 -4.85 -19.99
C VAL A 209 -19.15 -5.74 -21.06
N PHE A 210 -18.69 -6.96 -21.17
CA PHE A 210 -19.19 -7.93 -22.17
C PHE A 210 -20.64 -8.30 -21.89
N ASP A 211 -20.93 -8.75 -20.66
CA ASP A 211 -22.28 -9.06 -20.19
C ASP A 211 -22.59 -8.32 -18.90
N LYS A 212 -23.36 -7.24 -19.04
CA LYS A 212 -23.73 -6.40 -17.91
C LYS A 212 -24.69 -7.09 -16.93
N ALA A 213 -25.60 -7.93 -17.42
CA ALA A 213 -26.55 -8.63 -16.56
C ALA A 213 -25.84 -9.67 -15.69
N ALA A 214 -24.97 -10.46 -16.30
CA ALA A 214 -24.13 -11.43 -15.59
C ALA A 214 -23.19 -10.75 -14.59
N LEU A 215 -22.63 -9.57 -14.92
CA LEU A 215 -21.79 -8.81 -13.99
C LEU A 215 -22.57 -8.32 -12.76
N ILE A 216 -23.79 -7.82 -12.95
CA ILE A 216 -24.65 -7.36 -11.84
C ILE A 216 -24.98 -8.55 -10.93
N GLU A 217 -25.31 -9.70 -11.49
CA GLU A 217 -25.61 -10.91 -10.73
C GLU A 217 -24.39 -11.41 -9.95
N ALA A 218 -23.25 -11.58 -10.60
CA ALA A 218 -22.00 -12.04 -9.97
C ALA A 218 -21.52 -11.06 -8.88
N GLY A 219 -21.57 -9.76 -9.16
CA GLY A 219 -21.24 -8.71 -8.20
C GLY A 219 -22.20 -8.69 -7.00
N GLY A 220 -23.48 -8.95 -7.22
CA GLY A 220 -24.49 -9.09 -6.15
C GLY A 220 -24.17 -10.27 -5.23
N ARG A 221 -23.88 -11.46 -5.79
CA ARG A 221 -23.42 -12.63 -5.02
C ARG A 221 -22.14 -12.31 -4.25
N TRP A 222 -21.18 -11.64 -4.86
CA TRP A 222 -19.94 -11.20 -4.21
C TRP A 222 -20.21 -10.26 -3.03
N GLN A 223 -21.10 -9.27 -3.19
CA GLN A 223 -21.50 -8.37 -2.10
C GLN A 223 -22.14 -9.12 -0.93
N VAL A 224 -23.03 -10.09 -1.22
CA VAL A 224 -23.64 -10.94 -0.18
C VAL A 224 -22.59 -11.80 0.51
N ALA A 225 -21.65 -12.38 -0.25
CA ALA A 225 -20.56 -13.18 0.31
C ALA A 225 -19.65 -12.33 1.20
N LEU A 226 -19.39 -11.08 0.85
CA LEU A 226 -18.63 -10.16 1.70
C LEU A 226 -19.27 -9.99 3.06
N ASN A 227 -20.59 -10.25 3.17
CA ASN A 227 -21.37 -9.90 4.34
C ASN A 227 -20.88 -8.53 4.80
N PRO A 228 -21.44 -7.44 4.33
CA PRO A 228 -21.04 -6.14 4.85
C PRO A 228 -21.25 -6.30 6.36
N ARG A 229 -20.20 -6.69 7.05
CA ARG A 229 -20.13 -6.39 8.47
C ARG A 229 -20.36 -4.91 8.42
N VAL A 230 -21.58 -4.52 8.75
CA VAL A 230 -21.86 -3.12 9.05
C VAL A 230 -20.84 -2.84 10.13
N TYR A 231 -19.68 -2.38 9.71
CA TYR A 231 -18.73 -1.80 10.60
C TYR A 231 -19.40 -0.53 11.08
N THR A 232 -20.36 -0.71 12.00
CA THR A 232 -20.78 0.44 12.76
C THR A 232 -19.50 0.98 13.34
N VAL A 233 -19.29 2.28 13.19
CA VAL A 233 -18.20 3.02 13.84
C VAL A 233 -17.99 2.52 15.28
N ALA A 234 -19.09 2.28 16.02
CA ALA A 234 -19.08 1.71 17.36
C ALA A 234 -18.44 0.30 17.45
N LYS A 235 -18.74 -0.62 16.53
CA LYS A 235 -18.11 -1.96 16.54
C LYS A 235 -16.64 -1.90 16.23
N ARG A 236 -16.21 -0.98 15.37
CA ARG A 236 -14.82 -0.88 14.95
C ARG A 236 -13.96 -0.11 15.94
N LYS A 237 -14.51 0.89 16.62
CA LYS A 237 -13.89 1.52 17.79
C LYS A 237 -13.56 0.49 18.89
N LYS A 238 -14.39 -0.56 19.03
CA LYS A 238 -14.16 -1.70 19.92
C LYS A 238 -13.25 -2.80 19.32
N SER A 239 -13.05 -2.84 18.00
CA SER A 239 -12.29 -3.89 17.33
C SER A 239 -10.85 -3.49 16.97
N VAL A 240 -10.35 -2.40 17.52
CA VAL A 240 -8.93 -2.05 17.55
C VAL A 240 -8.22 -3.05 18.47
N GLY A 241 -8.14 -4.28 18.08
CA GLY A 241 -7.64 -5.33 18.93
C GLY A 241 -7.73 -6.73 18.35
N HIS A 242 -7.94 -6.86 17.04
CA HIS A 242 -7.83 -8.20 16.41
C HIS A 242 -6.45 -8.86 16.57
N GLY A 243 -5.45 -8.11 17.01
CA GLY A 243 -4.14 -8.62 17.38
C GLY A 243 -4.00 -8.99 18.85
N GLU A 244 -4.92 -8.56 19.72
CA GLU A 244 -4.80 -8.79 21.19
C GLU A 244 -4.86 -10.28 21.55
N GLU A 245 -5.80 -11.03 20.95
CA GLU A 245 -5.95 -12.46 21.23
C GLU A 245 -4.73 -13.29 20.77
N TRP A 246 -3.96 -12.78 19.83
CA TRP A 246 -2.83 -13.47 19.21
C TRP A 246 -1.46 -12.84 19.55
N GLY A 247 -1.43 -11.77 20.36
CA GLY A 247 -0.20 -11.04 20.65
C GLY A 247 0.41 -10.36 19.41
N ALA A 248 -0.42 -9.96 18.42
CA ALA A 248 0.06 -9.44 17.14
C ALA A 248 0.48 -7.97 17.17
N ILE A 249 0.22 -7.23 18.25
CA ILE A 249 0.60 -5.82 18.38
C ILE A 249 1.92 -5.73 19.15
N THR A 250 2.88 -5.03 18.55
CA THR A 250 4.23 -4.90 19.10
C THR A 250 4.39 -3.61 19.90
N LYS A 251 5.23 -3.65 20.94
CA LYS A 251 5.67 -2.49 21.72
C LYS A 251 7.18 -2.50 21.93
N TYR A 252 7.73 -1.29 22.03
CA TYR A 252 9.12 -1.05 22.41
C TYR A 252 10.12 -1.83 21.55
N ASN A 253 10.08 -1.61 20.25
CA ASN A 253 10.90 -2.31 19.26
C ASN A 253 10.74 -3.84 19.32
N TRP A 254 9.50 -4.34 19.29
CA TRP A 254 9.14 -5.78 19.36
C TRP A 254 9.57 -6.52 20.65
N ARG A 255 9.91 -5.80 21.71
CA ARG A 255 10.25 -6.41 23.01
C ARG A 255 9.03 -6.85 23.82
N SER A 256 7.86 -6.31 23.54
CA SER A 256 6.62 -6.64 24.24
C SER A 256 5.43 -6.67 23.28
N THR A 257 4.41 -7.46 23.60
CA THR A 257 3.15 -7.58 22.87
C THR A 257 1.93 -7.30 23.77
N VAL A 258 2.14 -6.84 24.99
CA VAL A 258 1.07 -6.56 25.94
C VAL A 258 0.39 -5.25 25.58
N ILE A 259 -0.93 -5.31 25.33
CA ILE A 259 -1.79 -4.16 25.16
C ILE A 259 -2.70 -4.05 26.37
N THR A 260 -2.72 -2.87 26.96
CA THR A 260 -3.64 -2.54 28.03
C THR A 260 -4.85 -1.79 27.48
N ASP A 261 -5.99 -1.82 28.18
CA ASP A 261 -7.21 -1.08 27.79
C ASP A 261 -6.98 0.44 27.66
N GLU A 262 -5.93 0.97 28.26
CA GLU A 262 -5.49 2.36 28.14
C GLU A 262 -5.16 2.80 26.70
N ASN A 263 -4.94 1.85 25.78
CA ASN A 263 -4.70 2.15 24.37
C ASN A 263 -6.00 2.43 23.59
N ARG A 264 -7.17 2.26 24.23
CA ARG A 264 -8.49 2.48 23.65
C ARG A 264 -9.00 3.85 24.07
N GLY A 265 -9.31 4.71 23.14
CA GLY A 265 -9.77 6.06 23.45
C GLY A 265 -10.27 6.79 22.20
N PHE A 266 -11.05 6.07 21.35
CA PHE A 266 -11.50 6.65 20.08
C PHE A 266 -12.98 7.07 20.10
N ASP A 267 -13.70 6.92 21.21
CA ASP A 267 -15.15 7.05 21.26
C ASP A 267 -15.63 8.49 21.04
N GLN A 268 -14.85 9.48 21.45
CA GLN A 268 -15.16 10.90 21.30
C GLN A 268 -14.82 11.46 19.91
N ASN A 269 -14.26 10.66 19.02
CA ASN A 269 -13.80 11.10 17.73
C ASN A 269 -14.89 10.97 16.66
N ARG A 270 -14.96 11.95 15.76
CA ARG A 270 -15.84 11.91 14.59
C ARG A 270 -15.15 11.19 13.43
N VAL A 271 -15.77 10.14 12.91
CA VAL A 271 -15.26 9.37 11.77
C VAL A 271 -15.73 10.01 10.46
N ILE A 272 -14.79 10.18 9.54
CA ILE A 272 -15.02 10.61 8.16
C ILE A 272 -14.63 9.46 7.24
N LEU A 273 -15.63 8.84 6.60
CA LEU A 273 -15.40 7.70 5.71
C LEU A 273 -14.63 8.12 4.45
N ARG A 274 -13.62 7.33 4.09
CA ARG A 274 -12.85 7.46 2.83
C ARG A 274 -13.02 6.18 1.99
N PRO A 275 -14.22 5.92 1.45
CA PRO A 275 -14.47 4.67 0.73
C PRO A 275 -13.68 4.59 -0.57
N CYS A 276 -13.39 3.36 -1.01
CA CYS A 276 -13.02 3.10 -2.39
C CYS A 276 -14.25 3.13 -3.29
N PHE A 277 -14.05 3.30 -4.59
CA PHE A 277 -15.12 3.31 -5.59
C PHE A 277 -16.04 2.09 -5.44
N GLN A 278 -17.31 2.34 -5.12
CA GLN A 278 -18.37 1.34 -4.93
C GLN A 278 -18.01 0.14 -4.03
N CYS A 279 -17.10 0.32 -3.10
CA CYS A 279 -16.74 -0.74 -2.16
C CYS A 279 -17.57 -0.63 -0.86
N PRO A 280 -18.35 -1.66 -0.50
CA PRO A 280 -19.20 -1.63 0.70
C PRO A 280 -18.41 -1.84 1.99
N ARG A 281 -17.11 -2.15 1.93
CA ARG A 281 -16.33 -2.46 3.12
C ARG A 281 -15.97 -1.24 3.96
N LEU A 282 -15.92 -0.04 3.37
CA LEU A 282 -15.69 1.24 4.05
C LEU A 282 -14.49 1.20 5.02
N CYS A 283 -13.35 0.63 4.59
CA CYS A 283 -12.27 0.33 5.51
C CYS A 283 -11.33 1.49 5.87
N PRO A 284 -10.97 2.47 5.01
CA PRO A 284 -10.17 3.61 5.43
C PRO A 284 -11.04 4.75 5.94
N TRP A 285 -10.54 5.43 6.97
CA TRP A 285 -11.21 6.56 7.60
C TRP A 285 -10.22 7.67 7.90
N ASP A 286 -10.66 8.91 7.74
CA ASP A 286 -10.11 10.00 8.53
C ASP A 286 -10.88 10.09 9.85
N VAL A 287 -10.24 10.62 10.86
CA VAL A 287 -10.81 10.78 12.19
C VAL A 287 -10.58 12.21 12.64
N GLU A 288 -11.65 12.97 12.88
CA GLU A 288 -11.53 14.25 13.55
C GLU A 288 -11.42 14.00 15.06
N ILE A 289 -10.30 14.38 15.63
CA ILE A 289 -9.99 14.12 17.04
C ILE A 289 -10.84 15.05 17.91
N GLY A 290 -11.65 14.43 18.80
CA GLY A 290 -12.65 15.14 19.60
C GLY A 290 -12.13 15.75 20.90
N GLU A 291 -10.99 15.27 21.41
CA GLU A 291 -10.46 15.64 22.72
C GLU A 291 -8.93 15.61 22.80
N GLY A 292 -8.39 16.11 23.89
CA GLY A 292 -6.95 16.13 24.17
C GLY A 292 -6.18 17.19 23.36
N PRO A 293 -4.84 17.10 23.34
CA PRO A 293 -3.98 18.10 22.72
C PRO A 293 -4.15 18.21 21.20
N HIS A 294 -4.73 17.18 20.58
CA HIS A 294 -4.95 17.13 19.12
C HIS A 294 -6.39 17.45 18.72
N ARG A 295 -7.23 17.97 19.64
CA ARG A 295 -8.63 18.30 19.34
C ARG A 295 -8.76 19.15 18.07
N GLY A 296 -9.66 18.75 17.17
CA GLY A 296 -9.91 19.41 15.90
C GLY A 296 -8.91 19.06 14.79
N LYS A 297 -7.83 18.33 15.09
CA LYS A 297 -6.91 17.81 14.07
C LYS A 297 -7.47 16.54 13.43
N VAL A 298 -6.99 16.23 12.25
CA VAL A 298 -7.31 14.99 11.55
C VAL A 298 -6.34 13.90 11.97
N GLY A 299 -6.87 12.74 12.28
CA GLY A 299 -6.14 11.50 12.45
C GLY A 299 -6.43 10.53 11.31
N HIS A 300 -5.59 9.53 11.14
CA HIS A 300 -5.71 8.52 10.11
C HIS A 300 -5.96 7.13 10.70
N PHE A 301 -6.89 6.41 10.07
CA PHE A 301 -7.17 5.02 10.38
C PHE A 301 -7.43 4.21 9.11
N ASN A 302 -6.77 3.07 8.96
CA ASN A 302 -7.07 2.15 7.88
C ASN A 302 -7.38 0.72 8.37
N ALA A 303 -7.81 -0.15 7.45
CA ALA A 303 -8.26 -1.50 7.78
C ALA A 303 -7.16 -2.43 8.29
N GLY A 304 -5.91 -2.11 8.04
CA GLY A 304 -4.76 -2.98 8.35
C GLY A 304 -4.19 -2.79 9.73
N SER A 305 -4.62 -1.78 10.48
CA SER A 305 -4.03 -1.31 11.75
C SER A 305 -2.52 -0.98 11.71
N GLU A 306 -1.81 -1.33 10.66
CA GLU A 306 -0.34 -1.18 10.55
C GLU A 306 0.17 0.23 10.88
N TRP A 307 -0.61 1.27 10.55
CA TRP A 307 -0.30 2.66 10.90
C TRP A 307 -0.31 2.89 12.40
N MET A 308 -1.30 2.35 13.08
CA MET A 308 -1.41 2.48 14.54
C MET A 308 -0.37 1.60 15.23
N ASP A 309 -0.14 0.39 14.73
CA ASP A 309 0.83 -0.55 15.27
C ASP A 309 2.25 0.05 15.25
N THR A 310 2.56 0.91 14.26
CA THR A 310 3.78 1.71 14.21
C THR A 310 3.98 2.52 15.50
N PHE A 311 2.94 3.24 15.92
CA PHE A 311 3.05 4.12 17.07
C PHE A 311 2.81 3.40 18.40
N TYR A 312 2.05 2.31 18.43
CA TYR A 312 2.06 1.39 19.59
C TYR A 312 3.46 0.82 19.84
N ASN A 313 4.19 0.46 18.77
CA ASN A 313 5.57 -0.01 18.89
C ASN A 313 6.52 1.04 19.50
N LEU A 314 6.22 2.31 19.35
CA LEU A 314 6.96 3.42 19.94
C LEU A 314 6.43 3.88 21.33
N GLY A 315 5.46 3.14 21.90
CA GLY A 315 4.93 3.39 23.25
C GLY A 315 3.78 4.39 23.31
N PHE A 316 3.23 4.83 22.16
CA PHE A 316 2.09 5.74 22.11
C PHE A 316 0.77 5.03 22.37
N LYS A 317 -0.27 5.82 22.71
CA LYS A 317 -1.63 5.35 22.95
C LYS A 317 -2.68 6.40 22.54
N GLY A 318 -3.93 5.95 22.43
CA GLY A 318 -5.08 6.85 22.23
C GLY A 318 -4.98 7.73 21.00
N ASN A 319 -5.36 8.99 21.14
CA ASN A 319 -5.42 9.97 20.06
C ASN A 319 -4.05 10.36 19.48
N ASP A 320 -2.95 10.20 20.24
CA ASP A 320 -1.60 10.43 19.72
C ASP A 320 -1.28 9.48 18.57
N VAL A 321 -1.72 8.22 18.66
CA VAL A 321 -1.54 7.21 17.62
C VAL A 321 -2.24 7.62 16.33
N LEU A 322 -3.49 8.10 16.41
CA LEU A 322 -4.24 8.57 15.24
C LEU A 322 -3.61 9.79 14.59
N TYR A 323 -3.21 10.75 15.42
CA TYR A 323 -2.56 11.98 14.98
C TYR A 323 -1.23 11.70 14.28
N LEU A 324 -0.35 10.91 14.89
CA LEU A 324 0.93 10.54 14.31
C LEU A 324 0.77 9.68 13.04
N SER A 325 -0.28 8.85 12.97
CA SER A 325 -0.63 8.10 11.77
C SER A 325 -1.00 9.02 10.59
N GLU A 326 -1.64 10.15 10.84
CA GLU A 326 -1.87 11.14 9.79
C GLU A 326 -0.58 11.89 9.43
N ARG A 327 0.26 12.23 10.40
CA ARG A 327 1.54 12.91 10.14
C ARG A 327 2.46 12.11 9.23
N ILE A 328 2.61 10.81 9.51
CA ILE A 328 3.45 9.93 8.68
C ILE A 328 2.87 9.74 7.27
N ASN A 329 1.53 9.66 7.17
CA ASN A 329 0.81 9.57 5.91
C ASN A 329 1.00 10.84 5.06
N ASP A 330 0.80 12.00 5.65
CA ASP A 330 0.97 13.30 4.98
C ASP A 330 2.40 13.54 4.50
N LEU A 331 3.40 13.12 5.28
CA LEU A 331 4.81 13.16 4.89
C LEU A 331 5.15 12.13 3.79
N GLY A 332 4.32 11.12 3.59
CA GLY A 332 4.50 10.07 2.58
C GLY A 332 5.56 9.02 2.95
N ILE A 333 5.72 8.72 4.23
CA ILE A 333 6.65 7.70 4.73
C ILE A 333 5.90 6.39 4.94
N GLU A 334 6.45 5.26 4.52
CA GLU A 334 5.89 3.95 4.86
C GLU A 334 6.02 3.66 6.35
N CYS A 335 4.90 3.28 6.96
CA CYS A 335 4.78 3.11 8.41
C CYS A 335 5.78 2.10 9.00
N SER A 336 5.97 0.95 8.36
CA SER A 336 6.90 -0.08 8.85
C SER A 336 8.35 0.35 8.78
N HIS A 337 8.71 1.08 7.73
CA HIS A 337 10.06 1.62 7.57
C HIS A 337 10.42 2.54 8.73
N PHE A 338 9.53 3.48 9.04
CA PHE A 338 9.72 4.39 10.16
C PHE A 338 9.72 3.66 11.50
N ALA A 339 8.76 2.75 11.73
CA ALA A 339 8.64 2.03 13.00
C ALA A 339 9.86 1.19 13.35
N CYS A 340 10.43 0.47 12.37
CA CYS A 340 11.63 -0.34 12.60
C CYS A 340 12.87 0.54 12.85
N GLY A 341 13.00 1.65 12.14
CA GLY A 341 14.11 2.58 12.34
C GLY A 341 14.00 3.38 13.64
N ALA A 342 12.84 3.99 13.89
CA ALA A 342 12.60 4.76 15.10
C ALA A 342 12.61 3.86 16.36
N GLY A 343 12.01 2.65 16.28
CA GLY A 343 12.06 1.68 17.38
C GLY A 343 13.49 1.33 17.78
N LEU A 344 14.35 1.08 16.82
CA LEU A 344 15.77 0.87 17.06
C LEU A 344 16.45 2.10 17.68
N ALA A 345 16.12 3.31 17.20
CA ALA A 345 16.70 4.55 17.74
C ALA A 345 16.29 4.78 19.20
N PHE A 346 15.01 4.56 19.54
CA PHE A 346 14.51 4.67 20.92
C PHE A 346 15.16 3.63 21.84
N GLU A 347 15.31 2.38 21.39
CA GLU A 347 16.00 1.34 22.18
C GLU A 347 17.49 1.65 22.37
N ALA A 348 18.17 2.12 21.32
CA ALA A 348 19.56 2.51 21.39
C ALA A 348 19.79 3.72 22.33
N TRP A 349 18.82 4.64 22.39
CA TRP A 349 18.83 5.74 23.35
C TRP A 349 18.64 5.25 24.78
N GLU A 350 17.62 4.44 25.04
CA GLU A 350 17.33 3.84 26.35
C GLU A 350 18.54 3.09 26.92
N LYS A 351 19.26 2.38 26.05
CA LYS A 351 20.46 1.60 26.42
C LYS A 351 21.77 2.41 26.37
N GLY A 352 21.72 3.71 26.10
CA GLY A 352 22.86 4.61 26.10
C GLY A 352 23.84 4.46 24.94
N LEU A 353 23.48 3.68 23.91
CA LEU A 353 24.27 3.53 22.68
C LEU A 353 24.14 4.74 21.75
N LEU A 354 22.95 5.34 21.68
CA LEU A 354 22.66 6.57 20.95
C LEU A 354 22.63 7.75 21.94
N LYS A 355 23.37 8.84 21.65
CA LYS A 355 23.50 10.00 22.54
C LYS A 355 23.03 11.29 21.87
N ALA A 356 22.89 12.37 22.66
CA ALA A 356 22.32 13.64 22.28
C ALA A 356 23.04 14.33 21.09
N ASP A 357 24.34 14.11 20.94
CA ASP A 357 25.14 14.65 19.82
C ASP A 357 24.71 14.10 18.45
N ARG A 358 24.19 12.85 18.43
CA ARG A 358 23.68 12.20 17.22
C ARG A 358 22.17 12.36 16.99
N THR A 359 21.46 12.91 17.98
CA THR A 359 20.02 13.19 17.89
C THR A 359 19.74 14.69 17.81
N ASP A 360 20.76 15.54 17.61
CA ASP A 360 20.68 16.99 17.67
C ASP A 360 19.96 17.48 18.95
N GLY A 361 20.34 16.89 20.08
CA GLY A 361 19.80 17.19 21.41
C GLY A 361 18.43 16.63 21.72
N LEU A 362 17.82 15.84 20.85
CA LEU A 362 16.50 15.26 21.05
C LEU A 362 16.57 14.02 21.96
N ALA A 363 15.86 14.04 23.09
CA ALA A 363 15.68 12.88 23.96
C ALA A 363 14.66 11.92 23.36
N LEU A 364 15.04 10.64 23.17
CA LEU A 364 14.20 9.61 22.54
C LEU A 364 13.54 8.73 23.61
N GLU A 365 12.66 9.33 24.40
CA GLU A 365 11.88 8.58 25.40
C GLU A 365 10.65 7.94 24.77
N TRP A 366 10.34 6.69 25.16
CA TRP A 366 9.16 5.97 24.69
C TRP A 366 7.88 6.76 24.97
N GLY A 367 7.07 6.97 23.93
CA GLY A 367 5.84 7.77 24.03
C GLY A 367 6.05 9.29 24.01
N SER A 368 7.26 9.78 23.77
CA SER A 368 7.53 11.21 23.61
C SER A 368 7.01 11.73 22.27
N LEU A 369 5.91 12.49 22.33
CA LEU A 369 5.28 13.07 21.14
C LEU A 369 6.24 14.01 20.38
N GLU A 370 6.95 14.85 21.11
CA GLU A 370 7.95 15.77 20.53
C GLU A 370 9.04 15.00 19.77
N ALA A 371 9.54 13.89 20.36
CA ALA A 371 10.54 13.06 19.71
C ALA A 371 10.01 12.45 18.42
N ALA A 372 8.81 11.88 18.43
CA ALA A 372 8.21 11.25 17.26
C ALA A 372 7.94 12.26 16.14
N GLU A 373 7.35 13.41 16.43
CA GLU A 373 7.09 14.46 15.43
C GLU A 373 8.38 14.96 14.78
N LYS A 374 9.39 15.29 15.59
CA LYS A 374 10.68 15.73 15.08
C LYS A 374 11.41 14.68 14.26
N LEU A 375 11.35 13.41 14.69
CA LEU A 375 11.95 12.30 13.93
C LEU A 375 11.23 12.06 12.60
N LEU A 376 9.90 12.15 12.55
CA LEU A 376 9.13 12.07 11.32
C LEU A 376 9.56 13.16 10.32
N GLU A 377 9.62 14.42 10.76
CA GLU A 377 10.05 15.54 9.91
C GLU A 377 11.51 15.37 9.46
N ARG A 378 12.42 15.03 10.37
CA ARG A 378 13.82 14.81 10.03
C ARG A 378 14.03 13.65 9.07
N CYS A 379 13.31 12.54 9.25
CA CYS A 379 13.32 11.42 8.32
C CYS A 379 12.82 11.85 6.94
N ALA A 380 11.64 12.50 6.88
CA ALA A 380 11.06 12.95 5.62
C ALA A 380 11.93 13.93 4.84
N ARG A 381 12.70 14.75 5.53
CA ARG A 381 13.55 15.80 4.95
C ARG A 381 15.05 15.47 4.97
N ARG A 382 15.43 14.28 5.41
CA ARG A 382 16.83 13.83 5.55
C ARG A 382 17.69 14.80 6.35
N GLN A 383 17.18 15.30 7.49
CA GLN A 383 17.87 16.29 8.31
C GLN A 383 18.63 15.65 9.47
N GLY A 384 19.86 16.08 9.68
CA GLY A 384 20.74 15.59 10.72
C GLY A 384 21.24 14.17 10.47
N TRP A 385 22.10 13.68 11.37
CA TRP A 385 22.66 12.34 11.27
C TRP A 385 21.59 11.24 11.36
N LEU A 386 20.72 11.33 12.36
CA LEU A 386 19.69 10.32 12.61
C LEU A 386 18.60 10.35 11.53
N GLY A 387 18.15 11.55 11.10
CA GLY A 387 17.12 11.66 10.05
C GLY A 387 17.56 11.06 8.71
N ASN A 388 18.83 11.23 8.34
CA ASN A 388 19.38 10.60 7.13
C ASN A 388 19.38 9.06 7.23
N LEU A 389 19.81 8.50 8.36
CA LEU A 389 19.85 7.06 8.55
C LEU A 389 18.45 6.44 8.65
N LEU A 390 17.50 7.13 9.29
CA LEU A 390 16.10 6.72 9.29
C LEU A 390 15.50 6.69 7.87
N ALA A 391 15.86 7.67 7.04
CA ALA A 391 15.43 7.72 5.65
C ALA A 391 16.03 6.57 4.80
N ASP A 392 17.23 6.11 5.13
CA ASP A 392 17.88 4.97 4.48
C ASP A 392 17.37 3.62 4.99
N GLY A 393 17.00 3.53 6.26
CA GLY A 393 16.34 2.36 6.84
C GLY A 393 16.98 1.78 8.09
N PRO A 394 16.28 0.85 8.75
CA PRO A 394 16.70 0.32 10.05
C PRO A 394 18.05 -0.42 10.00
N LYS A 395 18.35 -1.11 8.90
CA LYS A 395 19.61 -1.83 8.75
C LYS A 395 20.80 -0.87 8.67
N GLU A 396 20.67 0.22 7.93
CA GLU A 396 21.69 1.27 7.81
C GLU A 396 21.93 1.96 9.16
N LEU A 397 20.86 2.25 9.88
CA LEU A 397 20.96 2.78 11.24
C LEU A 397 21.69 1.82 12.17
N ALA A 398 21.35 0.53 12.15
CA ALA A 398 22.02 -0.49 12.97
C ALA A 398 23.52 -0.61 12.64
N GLN A 399 23.86 -0.59 11.36
CA GLN A 399 25.25 -0.62 10.90
C GLN A 399 26.05 0.62 11.35
N ALA A 400 25.43 1.79 11.30
CA ALA A 400 26.05 3.04 11.74
C ALA A 400 26.20 3.16 13.26
N LEU A 401 25.32 2.54 14.04
CA LEU A 401 25.40 2.43 15.49
C LEU A 401 26.44 1.39 15.91
N GLY A 402 26.50 0.25 15.20
CA GLY A 402 27.39 -0.87 15.50
C GLY A 402 26.98 -1.63 16.77
N GLY A 403 27.89 -2.51 17.25
CA GLY A 403 27.75 -3.22 18.51
C GLY A 403 26.43 -4.01 18.62
N GLU A 404 25.76 -3.88 19.75
CA GLU A 404 24.52 -4.60 20.06
C GLU A 404 23.32 -4.14 19.20
N ALA A 405 23.35 -2.95 18.58
CA ALA A 405 22.28 -2.48 17.71
C ALA A 405 22.02 -3.44 16.53
N LEU A 406 23.04 -4.18 16.10
CA LEU A 406 22.90 -5.21 15.06
C LEU A 406 22.04 -6.41 15.51
N GLN A 407 21.88 -6.62 16.83
CA GLN A 407 21.01 -7.67 17.39
C GLN A 407 19.60 -7.16 17.68
N TRP A 408 19.41 -5.84 17.86
CA TRP A 408 18.12 -5.24 18.18
C TRP A 408 17.32 -4.83 16.93
N VAL A 409 17.98 -4.73 15.79
CA VAL A 409 17.35 -4.27 14.56
C VAL A 409 16.35 -5.29 14.03
N VAL A 410 15.13 -4.79 13.73
CA VAL A 410 14.08 -5.59 13.08
C VAL A 410 14.07 -5.29 11.60
N HIS A 411 14.44 -6.28 10.79
CA HIS A 411 14.38 -6.18 9.33
C HIS A 411 14.26 -7.57 8.68
N THR A 412 13.76 -7.62 7.46
CA THR A 412 13.74 -8.84 6.62
C THR A 412 14.49 -8.56 5.33
N LYS A 413 15.62 -9.25 5.11
CA LYS A 413 16.48 -9.09 3.91
C LYS A 413 16.89 -7.62 3.65
N GLY A 414 16.93 -6.79 4.69
CA GLY A 414 17.25 -5.37 4.59
C GLY A 414 16.06 -4.44 4.35
N GLY A 415 14.88 -4.96 3.98
CA GLY A 415 13.60 -4.25 4.02
C GLY A 415 12.94 -4.35 5.40
N THR A 416 11.71 -3.92 5.54
CA THR A 416 10.98 -3.94 6.80
C THR A 416 9.80 -4.91 6.75
N PRO A 417 9.60 -5.75 7.78
CA PRO A 417 8.44 -6.63 7.86
C PRO A 417 7.15 -5.83 8.08
N ALA A 418 6.01 -6.49 7.90
CA ALA A 418 4.72 -5.93 8.30
C ALA A 418 4.72 -5.58 9.80
N GLN A 419 4.00 -4.50 10.16
CA GLN A 419 3.92 -4.01 11.54
C GLN A 419 2.99 -4.88 12.41
N HIS A 420 3.28 -6.16 12.48
CA HIS A 420 2.59 -7.12 13.36
C HIS A 420 3.62 -8.00 14.03
N GLU A 421 3.32 -8.50 15.22
CA GLU A 421 4.11 -9.56 15.81
C GLU A 421 3.80 -10.88 15.09
N TRP A 422 4.76 -11.41 14.39
CA TRP A 422 4.60 -12.61 13.57
C TRP A 422 5.31 -13.85 14.14
N ARG A 423 6.09 -13.72 15.21
CA ARG A 423 6.75 -14.87 15.87
C ARG A 423 5.77 -15.94 16.35
N PRO A 424 4.59 -15.61 16.90
CA PRO A 424 3.59 -16.61 17.28
C PRO A 424 2.78 -17.15 16.11
N LEU A 425 2.91 -16.59 14.91
CA LEU A 425 2.14 -16.95 13.71
C LEU A 425 3.06 -17.50 12.62
N LEU A 426 3.34 -18.82 12.65
CA LEU A 426 4.28 -19.47 11.72
C LEU A 426 4.01 -19.19 10.24
N SER A 427 2.74 -19.11 9.84
CA SER A 427 2.35 -18.79 8.47
C SER A 427 2.73 -17.37 8.06
N GLN A 428 2.64 -16.41 8.96
CA GLN A 428 3.01 -15.04 8.70
C GLN A 428 4.54 -14.89 8.70
N MET A 429 5.22 -15.58 9.59
CA MET A 429 6.69 -15.65 9.58
C MET A 429 7.20 -16.26 8.27
N LEU A 430 6.61 -17.37 7.81
CA LEU A 430 6.96 -17.98 6.52
C LEU A 430 6.80 -16.98 5.38
N ARG A 431 5.71 -16.21 5.36
CA ARG A 431 5.46 -15.18 4.36
C ARG A 431 6.58 -14.13 4.32
N GLU A 432 6.99 -13.61 5.47
CA GLU A 432 8.08 -12.63 5.56
C GLU A 432 9.42 -13.22 5.10
N LEU A 433 9.66 -14.50 5.39
CA LEU A 433 10.89 -15.19 5.01
C LEU A 433 10.99 -15.47 3.50
N VAL A 434 9.88 -15.78 2.83
CA VAL A 434 9.88 -16.10 1.39
C VAL A 434 9.71 -14.89 0.49
N ALA A 435 9.27 -13.75 1.02
CA ALA A 435 9.11 -12.52 0.25
C ALA A 435 10.43 -12.09 -0.40
N SER A 436 10.39 -11.70 -1.66
CA SER A 436 11.58 -11.22 -2.37
C SER A 436 11.99 -9.82 -1.88
N GLY A 437 13.29 -9.61 -1.64
CA GLY A 437 13.86 -8.32 -1.30
C GLY A 437 13.28 -7.62 -0.07
N GLY A 438 12.65 -8.35 0.87
CA GLY A 438 11.97 -7.75 2.02
C GLY A 438 10.63 -7.10 1.68
N MET A 439 10.12 -7.32 0.47
CA MET A 439 8.77 -6.90 0.09
C MET A 439 7.72 -7.66 0.88
N LYS A 440 6.74 -6.94 1.38
CA LYS A 440 5.57 -7.56 2.01
C LYS A 440 4.73 -8.27 0.96
N PRO A 441 4.52 -9.60 1.05
CA PRO A 441 3.56 -10.27 0.18
C PRO A 441 2.16 -9.69 0.41
N GLN A 442 1.33 -9.70 -0.62
CA GLN A 442 -0.04 -9.25 -0.46
C GLN A 442 -0.83 -10.22 0.41
N GLY A 443 -1.34 -9.74 1.53
CA GLY A 443 -2.30 -10.48 2.34
C GLY A 443 -1.84 -10.84 3.76
N ALA A 444 -2.82 -11.00 4.65
CA ALA A 444 -2.59 -11.46 6.02
C ALA A 444 -2.37 -12.97 6.04
N GLY A 445 -1.21 -13.45 6.48
CA GLY A 445 -0.97 -14.84 6.79
C GLY A 445 -1.90 -15.35 7.92
N GLY A 446 -1.82 -16.61 8.25
CA GLY A 446 -2.46 -17.18 9.44
C GLY A 446 -3.90 -17.67 9.26
N LYS A 447 -4.38 -17.80 8.03
CA LYS A 447 -5.74 -18.33 7.77
C LYS A 447 -5.69 -19.51 6.83
N GLU A 448 -6.60 -20.46 7.07
CA GLU A 448 -6.88 -21.51 6.09
C GLU A 448 -7.32 -20.89 4.75
N PRO A 449 -6.98 -21.54 3.62
CA PRO A 449 -7.51 -21.16 2.32
C PRO A 449 -9.03 -21.14 2.31
N PRO A 450 -9.67 -20.39 1.39
CA PRO A 450 -11.12 -20.35 1.28
C PRO A 450 -11.75 -21.74 1.13
N PRO A 451 -13.00 -21.93 1.58
CA PRO A 451 -13.74 -23.17 1.40
C PRO A 451 -13.79 -23.64 -0.05
N ASP A 452 -13.89 -22.71 -1.01
CA ASP A 452 -13.91 -22.99 -2.46
C ASP A 452 -12.71 -23.81 -2.94
N LEU A 453 -11.59 -23.79 -2.21
CA LEU A 453 -10.38 -24.54 -2.54
C LEU A 453 -10.34 -25.94 -1.89
N SER A 454 -11.36 -26.30 -1.10
CA SER A 454 -11.47 -27.61 -0.43
C SER A 454 -10.19 -28.03 0.32
N TYR A 455 -9.47 -27.06 0.91
CA TYR A 455 -8.18 -27.35 1.55
C TYR A 455 -8.34 -28.33 2.70
N ARG A 456 -9.29 -28.04 3.60
CA ARG A 456 -9.52 -28.82 4.82
C ARG A 456 -9.97 -30.25 4.52
N GLU A 457 -10.75 -30.43 3.47
CA GLU A 457 -11.21 -31.75 3.00
C GLU A 457 -10.06 -32.57 2.43
N LYS A 458 -9.15 -31.92 1.69
CA LYS A 458 -8.01 -32.59 1.04
C LYS A 458 -6.84 -32.88 1.98
N TRP A 459 -6.59 -32.03 2.96
CA TRP A 459 -5.36 -32.05 3.76
C TRP A 459 -5.56 -31.90 5.27
N GLY A 460 -6.80 -31.78 5.74
CA GLY A 460 -7.14 -31.59 7.14
C GLY A 460 -6.97 -30.15 7.64
N PRO A 461 -7.28 -29.92 8.93
CA PRO A 461 -7.18 -28.60 9.53
C PRO A 461 -5.72 -28.19 9.73
N LEU A 462 -5.48 -26.89 9.74
CA LEU A 462 -4.17 -26.30 10.05
C LEU A 462 -4.06 -26.04 11.57
N ASP A 463 -2.93 -26.41 12.13
CA ASP A 463 -2.56 -26.03 13.50
C ASP A 463 -1.64 -24.78 13.46
N PRO A 464 -2.03 -23.65 14.07
CA PRO A 464 -1.23 -22.43 14.06
C PRO A 464 0.17 -22.58 14.66
N GLN A 465 0.36 -23.58 15.53
CA GLN A 465 1.62 -23.79 16.26
C GLN A 465 2.50 -24.88 15.63
N ARG A 466 2.06 -25.54 14.59
CA ARG A 466 2.81 -26.58 13.88
C ARG A 466 3.13 -26.15 12.44
N PRO A 467 4.32 -26.47 11.90
CA PRO A 467 4.71 -26.04 10.56
C PRO A 467 4.02 -26.80 9.44
N GLU A 468 3.43 -27.99 9.74
CA GLU A 468 2.86 -28.89 8.75
C GLU A 468 1.68 -28.24 8.02
N GLY A 469 1.69 -28.32 6.71
CA GLY A 469 0.61 -27.80 5.85
C GLY A 469 0.67 -26.30 5.56
N TRP A 470 1.37 -25.48 6.35
CA TRP A 470 1.39 -24.03 6.16
C TRP A 470 2.00 -23.60 4.84
N ALA A 471 3.06 -24.23 4.36
CA ALA A 471 3.66 -23.91 3.07
C ALA A 471 2.66 -24.08 1.92
N ARG A 472 1.89 -25.19 1.92
CA ARG A 472 0.85 -25.45 0.93
C ARG A 472 -0.31 -24.46 1.05
N SER A 473 -0.76 -24.20 2.27
CA SER A 473 -1.80 -23.21 2.56
C SER A 473 -1.40 -21.82 2.11
N HIS A 474 -0.15 -21.43 2.40
CA HIS A 474 0.39 -20.15 1.99
C HIS A 474 0.41 -20.01 0.46
N LEU A 475 0.94 -21.01 -0.26
CA LEU A 475 0.99 -21.00 -1.72
C LEU A 475 -0.41 -20.88 -2.35
N LEU A 476 -1.40 -21.67 -1.87
CA LEU A 476 -2.77 -21.56 -2.35
C LEU A 476 -3.38 -20.18 -2.05
N THR A 477 -3.14 -19.67 -0.84
CA THR A 477 -3.61 -18.33 -0.44
C THR A 477 -3.03 -17.24 -1.32
N GLU A 478 -1.73 -17.30 -1.61
CA GLU A 478 -1.10 -16.32 -2.50
C GLU A 478 -1.63 -16.43 -3.93
N LYS A 479 -1.80 -17.64 -4.48
CA LYS A 479 -2.35 -17.83 -5.83
C LYS A 479 -3.68 -17.12 -6.02
N TYR A 480 -4.68 -17.37 -5.15
CA TYR A 480 -5.99 -16.73 -5.35
C TYR A 480 -5.99 -15.23 -5.04
N ARG A 481 -5.15 -14.78 -4.12
CA ARG A 481 -5.00 -13.35 -3.82
C ARG A 481 -4.33 -12.60 -4.96
N GLN A 482 -3.30 -13.19 -5.54
CA GLN A 482 -2.70 -12.66 -6.76
C GLN A 482 -3.76 -12.58 -7.87
N ALA A 483 -4.50 -13.65 -8.15
CA ALA A 483 -5.58 -13.63 -9.14
C ALA A 483 -6.57 -12.48 -8.89
N CYS A 484 -6.99 -12.26 -7.63
CA CYS A 484 -7.82 -11.12 -7.27
C CYS A 484 -7.16 -9.77 -7.60
N GLY A 485 -5.89 -9.60 -7.25
CA GLY A 485 -5.14 -8.37 -7.53
C GLY A 485 -4.98 -8.10 -9.03
N LEU A 486 -4.71 -9.14 -9.81
CA LEU A 486 -4.51 -9.06 -11.26
C LEU A 486 -5.77 -8.62 -12.01
N MET A 487 -6.94 -9.02 -11.55
CA MET A 487 -8.19 -8.52 -12.14
C MET A 487 -8.54 -7.08 -11.71
N GLY A 488 -7.81 -6.50 -10.75
CA GLY A 488 -8.06 -5.17 -10.19
C GLY A 488 -8.87 -5.20 -8.90
N GLY A 489 -9.04 -6.37 -8.30
CA GLY A 489 -9.77 -6.56 -7.05
C GLY A 489 -8.93 -6.24 -5.81
N CYS A 490 -9.60 -5.91 -4.72
CA CYS A 490 -8.97 -5.75 -3.41
C CYS A 490 -9.16 -7.03 -2.59
N TRP A 491 -8.06 -7.62 -2.10
CA TRP A 491 -8.12 -8.82 -1.27
C TRP A 491 -8.86 -8.60 0.07
N PHE A 492 -8.95 -7.36 0.57
CA PHE A 492 -9.84 -7.04 1.70
C PHE A 492 -11.32 -7.20 1.33
N ALA A 493 -11.66 -7.12 0.04
CA ALA A 493 -13.00 -7.38 -0.46
C ALA A 493 -13.21 -8.85 -0.87
N LEU A 494 -12.18 -9.71 -0.78
CA LEU A 494 -12.37 -11.13 -0.84
C LEU A 494 -12.93 -11.65 0.48
N ASN A 495 -14.06 -12.33 0.44
CA ASN A 495 -14.49 -13.09 1.60
C ASN A 495 -13.95 -14.51 1.50
N ASP A 496 -12.79 -14.70 2.12
CA ASP A 496 -12.13 -16.00 2.22
C ASP A 496 -12.76 -16.97 3.25
N LYS A 497 -13.91 -16.62 3.82
CA LYS A 497 -14.59 -17.42 4.85
C LYS A 497 -15.92 -18.04 4.40
N LYS A 498 -16.42 -17.66 3.23
CA LYS A 498 -17.71 -18.15 2.71
C LYS A 498 -17.52 -18.84 1.37
N PRO A 499 -18.25 -19.94 1.13
CA PRO A 499 -18.37 -20.53 -0.20
C PRO A 499 -18.79 -19.47 -1.24
N ASP A 500 -18.46 -19.74 -2.50
CA ASP A 500 -18.80 -18.90 -3.67
C ASP A 500 -18.12 -17.53 -3.75
N GLY A 501 -17.25 -17.16 -2.81
CA GLY A 501 -16.52 -15.89 -2.86
C GLY A 501 -15.58 -15.81 -4.07
N LEU A 502 -14.76 -16.84 -4.28
CA LEU A 502 -13.86 -16.95 -5.44
C LEU A 502 -14.63 -17.13 -6.74
N LYS A 503 -15.69 -17.97 -6.72
CA LYS A 503 -16.53 -18.18 -7.89
C LYS A 503 -17.15 -16.87 -8.36
N SER A 504 -17.74 -16.08 -7.46
CA SER A 504 -18.35 -14.79 -7.80
C SER A 504 -17.33 -13.77 -8.36
N MET A 505 -16.10 -13.83 -7.88
CA MET A 505 -14.98 -13.03 -8.38
C MET A 505 -14.65 -13.42 -9.83
N ILE A 506 -14.52 -14.71 -10.12
CA ILE A 506 -14.22 -15.24 -11.46
C ILE A 506 -15.38 -14.97 -12.43
N ASP A 507 -16.62 -15.19 -12.00
CA ASP A 507 -17.81 -14.87 -12.79
C ASP A 507 -17.86 -13.38 -13.16
N SER A 508 -17.44 -12.49 -12.24
CA SER A 508 -17.34 -11.06 -12.52
C SER A 508 -16.27 -10.73 -13.56
N LEU A 509 -15.14 -11.45 -13.55
CA LEU A 509 -14.12 -11.34 -14.59
C LEU A 509 -14.65 -11.77 -15.94
N ASN A 510 -15.27 -12.95 -16.00
CA ASN A 510 -15.84 -13.53 -17.22
C ASN A 510 -16.92 -12.63 -17.82
N ALA A 511 -17.85 -12.13 -16.98
CA ALA A 511 -18.87 -11.18 -17.39
C ALA A 511 -18.30 -9.84 -17.91
N THR A 512 -17.16 -9.42 -17.39
CA THR A 512 -16.50 -8.18 -17.83
C THR A 512 -15.78 -8.36 -19.16
N THR A 513 -15.09 -9.50 -19.35
CA THR A 513 -14.15 -9.71 -20.47
C THR A 513 -14.76 -10.54 -21.63
N GLY A 514 -15.77 -11.36 -21.36
CA GLY A 514 -16.27 -12.38 -22.27
C GLY A 514 -15.40 -13.65 -22.28
N TRP A 515 -14.48 -13.77 -21.33
CA TRP A 515 -13.69 -15.00 -21.16
C TRP A 515 -14.50 -16.09 -20.44
N ASP A 516 -13.94 -17.28 -20.39
CA ASP A 516 -14.50 -18.47 -19.76
C ASP A 516 -13.52 -19.06 -18.72
N VAL A 517 -12.89 -18.17 -17.95
CA VAL A 517 -11.88 -18.53 -16.94
C VAL A 517 -12.48 -19.44 -15.89
N THR A 518 -11.78 -20.54 -15.61
CA THR A 518 -12.10 -21.47 -14.52
C THR A 518 -11.35 -21.10 -13.23
N LEU A 519 -11.70 -21.74 -12.11
CA LEU A 519 -10.97 -21.58 -10.85
C LEU A 519 -9.51 -22.04 -10.97
N ASP A 520 -9.26 -23.17 -11.62
CA ASP A 520 -7.90 -23.69 -11.80
C ASP A 520 -7.07 -22.75 -12.67
N GLU A 521 -7.62 -22.23 -13.78
CA GLU A 521 -6.95 -21.22 -14.60
C GLU A 521 -6.64 -19.96 -13.80
N ALA A 522 -7.56 -19.50 -12.95
CA ALA A 522 -7.33 -18.35 -12.08
C ALA A 522 -6.17 -18.57 -11.08
N LEU A 523 -6.10 -19.77 -10.49
CA LEU A 523 -4.99 -20.15 -9.62
C LEU A 523 -3.67 -20.25 -10.37
N ASP A 524 -3.67 -20.70 -11.61
CA ASP A 524 -2.48 -20.78 -12.47
C ASP A 524 -1.99 -19.40 -12.89
N VAL A 525 -2.90 -18.49 -13.23
CA VAL A 525 -2.54 -17.08 -13.50
C VAL A 525 -1.97 -16.42 -12.25
N GLY A 526 -2.57 -16.64 -11.09
CA GLY A 526 -2.04 -16.18 -9.80
C GLY A 526 -0.66 -16.76 -9.50
N HIS A 527 -0.42 -18.04 -9.79
CA HIS A 527 0.88 -18.70 -9.62
C HIS A 527 1.94 -18.11 -10.57
N ARG A 528 1.58 -17.86 -11.81
CA ARG A 528 2.47 -17.20 -12.78
C ARG A 528 2.94 -15.83 -12.30
N SER A 529 2.05 -15.05 -11.70
CA SER A 529 2.40 -13.76 -11.10
C SER A 529 3.37 -13.88 -9.91
N ILE A 530 3.36 -14.99 -9.19
CA ILE A 530 4.32 -15.24 -8.10
C ILE A 530 5.71 -15.55 -8.66
N ILE A 531 5.77 -16.20 -9.83
CA ILE A 531 7.04 -16.60 -10.46
C ILE A 531 7.71 -15.44 -11.21
N LEU A 532 6.93 -14.53 -11.80
CA LEU A 532 7.42 -13.31 -12.45
C LEU A 532 8.08 -12.37 -11.43
#